data_102678c0a8fac56fcc5afe7e4ce81524
#
_entry.id   102678c0a8fac56fcc5afe7e4ce81524
#
_cell.length_a   1.000
_cell.length_b   1.000
_cell.length_c   1.000
_cell.angle_alpha   90.00
_cell.angle_beta   90.00
_cell.angle_gamma   90.00
#
_symmetry.space_group_name_H-M   'P 1'
#
loop_
_entity.id
_entity.type
_entity.pdbx_description
1 polymer ?
#
loop_
_entity_poly.entity_id
_entity_poly.type
_entity_poly.pdbx_seq_one_letter_code
_entity_poly.pdbx_strand_id
1 'polypeptide(L)'
;PGRSGLEVLRALSERPSAPPVIVLSAATSVATAVEAMRLGALDFVSKPFEVDALRLKVQQAFAHRDLEDEVERLRAEVHGRTHLGRLVGQSPRMQEIFRTLERIAPSRATVLVLGESGTGKELVARALHELGPRREGPFVAVSCAALPESLIENELFGHERGAYTDATERKLGRFEAASGGTLFLDEIGELSPNVQAKLLRALQERTVERIGGTEPIRVDVRVVAATNRDLEREVAAGRFREDLFYRLNVVPVLLPPLRERREDIRLLAEAHLARAKEAGERGPARLTSTALAALERYLDDLFSIVDA
;
A
#
# COMPACT_ATOMS: atom_id res chain seq x y z
N PRO A 1 32.28 20.18 25.98
CA PRO A 1 31.80 21.29 26.78
C PRO A 1 30.39 21.65 26.32
N GLY A 2 29.37 21.47 27.19
CA GLY A 2 28.02 21.95 26.95
C GLY A 2 26.87 21.00 27.27
N ARG A 3 26.92 19.70 26.91
CA ARG A 3 25.89 18.72 27.25
C ARG A 3 26.45 17.57 28.06
N SER A 4 25.72 17.12 29.07
CA SER A 4 26.08 15.92 29.83
C SER A 4 25.92 14.65 28.99
N GLY A 5 26.65 13.58 29.30
CA GLY A 5 26.53 12.30 28.64
C GLY A 5 25.12 11.70 28.73
N LEU A 6 24.39 11.98 29.81
CA LEU A 6 23.00 11.54 30.01
C LEU A 6 22.02 12.31 29.11
N GLU A 7 22.26 13.61 28.86
CA GLU A 7 21.44 14.38 27.88
C GLU A 7 21.67 13.90 26.45
N VAL A 8 22.90 13.53 26.11
CA VAL A 8 23.20 12.93 24.80
C VAL A 8 22.51 11.57 24.65
N LEU A 9 22.57 10.75 25.70
CA LEU A 9 21.90 9.45 25.71
C LEU A 9 20.40 9.59 25.51
N ARG A 10 19.75 10.53 26.21
CA ARG A 10 18.32 10.81 26.05
C ARG A 10 17.98 11.22 24.60
N ALA A 11 18.76 12.11 24.01
CA ALA A 11 18.56 12.55 22.62
C ALA A 11 18.80 11.43 21.59
N LEU A 12 19.64 10.44 21.90
CA LEU A 12 19.87 9.27 21.06
C LEU A 12 18.73 8.25 21.19
N SER A 13 18.24 7.98 22.40
CA SER A 13 17.17 7.00 22.65
C SER A 13 15.82 7.41 22.05
N GLU A 14 15.62 8.68 21.71
CA GLU A 14 14.43 9.17 21.00
C GLU A 14 14.46 8.90 19.48
N ARG A 15 15.56 8.41 18.94
CA ARG A 15 15.69 8.12 17.50
C ARG A 15 15.17 6.72 17.17
N PRO A 16 14.44 6.54 16.05
CA PRO A 16 13.88 5.24 15.66
C PRO A 16 14.89 4.12 15.43
N SER A 17 16.17 4.48 15.16
CA SER A 17 17.28 3.53 14.93
C SER A 17 18.51 4.01 15.70
N ALA A 18 18.39 4.09 17.04
CA ALA A 18 19.51 4.49 17.88
C ALA A 18 20.57 3.37 17.93
N PRO A 19 21.86 3.70 17.79
CA PRO A 19 22.92 2.71 18.02
C PRO A 19 22.95 2.29 19.50
N PRO A 20 23.41 1.06 19.83
CA PRO A 20 23.62 0.65 21.21
C PRO A 20 24.63 1.58 21.87
N VAL A 21 24.29 2.08 23.05
CA VAL A 21 25.13 3.05 23.77
C VAL A 21 25.68 2.43 25.06
N ILE A 22 26.99 2.45 25.21
CA ILE A 22 27.69 2.10 26.48
C ILE A 22 28.17 3.39 27.12
N VAL A 23 27.75 3.64 28.33
CA VAL A 23 28.14 4.84 29.07
C VAL A 23 29.45 4.61 29.87
N LEU A 24 30.45 5.45 29.62
CA LEU A 24 31.72 5.44 30.36
C LEU A 24 31.76 6.64 31.32
N SER A 25 31.83 6.43 32.63
CA SER A 25 31.78 7.51 33.60
C SER A 25 32.85 7.38 34.68
N ALA A 26 33.40 8.52 35.15
CA ALA A 26 34.23 8.59 36.32
C ALA A 26 33.41 8.57 37.64
N ALA A 27 32.11 8.82 37.56
CA ALA A 27 31.23 8.74 38.72
C ALA A 27 30.91 7.26 39.01
N THR A 28 31.31 6.80 40.19
CA THR A 28 31.11 5.41 40.65
C THR A 28 29.79 5.20 41.39
N SER A 29 28.87 6.18 41.35
CA SER A 29 27.60 6.07 42.08
C SER A 29 26.65 5.12 41.38
N VAL A 30 26.07 4.20 42.12
CA VAL A 30 25.02 3.29 41.63
C VAL A 30 23.84 4.05 41.04
N ALA A 31 23.52 5.22 41.58
CA ALA A 31 22.44 6.08 41.08
C ALA A 31 22.66 6.52 39.62
N THR A 32 23.87 6.92 39.24
CA THR A 32 24.20 7.32 37.87
C THR A 32 24.14 6.15 36.91
N ALA A 33 24.58 4.95 37.33
CA ALA A 33 24.46 3.75 36.51
C ALA A 33 22.99 3.38 36.27
N VAL A 34 22.14 3.40 37.29
CA VAL A 34 20.71 3.12 37.20
C VAL A 34 20.00 4.13 36.29
N GLU A 35 20.37 5.42 36.39
CA GLU A 35 19.81 6.47 35.55
C GLU A 35 20.21 6.27 34.07
N ALA A 36 21.46 5.94 33.79
CA ALA A 36 21.90 5.63 32.42
C ALA A 36 21.13 4.44 31.83
N MET A 37 20.94 3.36 32.59
CA MET A 37 20.16 2.19 32.15
C MET A 37 18.69 2.55 31.91
N ARG A 38 18.08 3.39 32.75
CA ARG A 38 16.70 3.88 32.55
C ARG A 38 16.54 4.75 31.29
N LEU A 39 17.60 5.49 30.93
CA LEU A 39 17.62 6.32 29.73
C LEU A 39 17.94 5.53 28.44
N GLY A 40 18.10 4.20 28.53
CA GLY A 40 18.30 3.33 27.37
C GLY A 40 19.77 3.04 27.06
N ALA A 41 20.72 3.22 28.03
CA ALA A 41 22.05 2.68 27.85
C ALA A 41 22.02 1.16 27.87
N LEU A 42 22.77 0.54 26.94
CA LEU A 42 22.92 -0.92 26.92
C LEU A 42 23.79 -1.41 28.10
N ASP A 43 24.82 -0.64 28.48
CA ASP A 43 25.66 -0.98 29.59
C ASP A 43 26.32 0.29 30.16
N PHE A 44 26.92 0.15 31.36
CA PHE A 44 27.65 1.19 32.08
C PHE A 44 29.01 0.67 32.53
N VAL A 45 30.05 1.49 32.35
CA VAL A 45 31.42 1.15 32.77
C VAL A 45 32.04 2.32 33.56
N SER A 46 32.52 2.04 34.76
CA SER A 46 33.21 3.03 35.59
C SER A 46 34.67 3.18 35.19
N LYS A 47 35.19 4.43 35.24
CA LYS A 47 36.63 4.72 35.10
C LYS A 47 37.32 4.64 36.45
N PRO A 48 38.56 4.10 36.54
CA PRO A 48 39.35 3.48 35.49
C PRO A 48 38.81 2.09 35.11
N PHE A 49 38.88 1.70 33.83
CA PHE A 49 38.44 0.40 33.34
C PHE A 49 39.59 -0.33 32.62
N GLU A 50 39.53 -1.64 32.66
CA GLU A 50 40.44 -2.48 31.87
C GLU A 50 39.96 -2.55 30.41
N VAL A 51 40.88 -2.45 29.45
CA VAL A 51 40.60 -2.43 28.03
C VAL A 51 39.88 -3.71 27.57
N ASP A 52 40.30 -4.85 28.15
CA ASP A 52 39.66 -6.16 27.79
C ASP A 52 38.24 -6.27 28.29
N ALA A 53 37.93 -5.70 29.48
CA ALA A 53 36.56 -5.63 29.98
C ALA A 53 35.64 -4.77 29.07
N LEU A 54 36.15 -3.61 28.61
CA LEU A 54 35.43 -2.76 27.68
C LEU A 54 35.22 -3.46 26.32
N ARG A 55 36.29 -4.13 25.81
CA ARG A 55 36.23 -4.87 24.55
C ARG A 55 35.14 -5.97 24.61
N LEU A 56 35.05 -6.71 25.70
CA LEU A 56 34.04 -7.71 25.91
C LEU A 56 32.63 -7.13 25.86
N LYS A 57 32.38 -5.99 26.53
CA LYS A 57 31.07 -5.32 26.52
C LYS A 57 30.70 -4.78 25.15
N VAL A 58 31.66 -4.25 24.39
CA VAL A 58 31.44 -3.83 23.00
C VAL A 58 31.10 -5.02 22.11
N GLN A 59 31.78 -6.16 22.24
CA GLN A 59 31.44 -7.39 21.50
C GLN A 59 30.05 -7.90 21.85
N GLN A 60 29.66 -7.87 23.14
CA GLN A 60 28.29 -8.26 23.55
C GLN A 60 27.24 -7.31 22.98
N ALA A 61 27.52 -6.00 22.87
CA ALA A 61 26.63 -5.03 22.26
C ALA A 61 26.38 -5.31 20.77
N PHE A 62 27.43 -5.65 20.02
CA PHE A 62 27.30 -6.04 18.62
C PHE A 62 26.57 -7.38 18.47
N ALA A 63 26.92 -8.39 19.27
CA ALA A 63 26.25 -9.69 19.23
C ALA A 63 24.76 -9.60 19.56
N HIS A 64 24.38 -8.73 20.49
CA HIS A 64 22.97 -8.48 20.83
C HIS A 64 22.22 -7.85 19.65
N ARG A 65 22.81 -6.88 19.00
CA ARG A 65 22.24 -6.25 17.79
C ARG A 65 22.12 -7.22 16.63
N ASP A 66 23.17 -8.00 16.36
CA ASP A 66 23.14 -9.01 15.29
C ASP A 66 22.05 -10.05 15.56
N LEU A 67 21.83 -10.41 16.83
CA LEU A 67 20.75 -11.33 17.22
C LEU A 67 19.36 -10.69 17.05
N GLU A 68 19.18 -9.42 17.38
CA GLU A 68 17.94 -8.68 17.18
C GLU A 68 17.63 -8.56 15.68
N ASP A 69 18.60 -8.17 14.86
CA ASP A 69 18.48 -8.08 13.41
C ASP A 69 18.16 -9.46 12.78
N GLU A 70 18.79 -10.54 13.28
CA GLU A 70 18.51 -11.91 12.83
C GLU A 70 17.11 -12.39 13.24
N VAL A 71 16.67 -12.09 14.46
CA VAL A 71 15.30 -12.39 14.93
C VAL A 71 14.28 -11.62 14.09
N GLU A 72 14.53 -10.36 13.75
CA GLU A 72 13.65 -9.57 12.90
C GLU A 72 13.64 -10.10 11.46
N ARG A 73 14.80 -10.50 10.93
CA ARG A 73 14.93 -11.18 9.64
C ARG A 73 14.18 -12.51 9.61
N LEU A 74 14.38 -13.36 10.61
CA LEU A 74 13.69 -14.66 10.72
C LEU A 74 12.18 -14.49 10.92
N ARG A 75 11.75 -13.50 11.68
CA ARG A 75 10.32 -13.15 11.79
C ARG A 75 9.75 -12.69 10.44
N ALA A 76 10.47 -11.88 9.69
CA ALA A 76 10.06 -11.48 8.35
C ALA A 76 10.02 -12.67 7.37
N GLU A 77 10.92 -13.64 7.50
CA GLU A 77 10.92 -14.88 6.71
C GLU A 77 9.78 -15.83 7.11
N VAL A 78 9.50 -15.97 8.41
CA VAL A 78 8.47 -16.88 8.94
C VAL A 78 7.06 -16.31 8.81
N HIS A 79 6.88 -15.01 9.01
CA HIS A 79 5.57 -14.34 9.00
C HIS A 79 5.23 -13.65 7.67
N GLY A 80 6.13 -13.72 6.66
CA GLY A 80 6.00 -12.98 5.42
C GLY A 80 6.22 -11.46 5.61
N ARG A 81 6.30 -10.74 4.51
CA ARG A 81 6.38 -9.27 4.54
C ARG A 81 5.03 -8.70 4.99
N THR A 82 4.99 -7.96 6.07
CA THR A 82 3.76 -7.30 6.54
C THR A 82 3.32 -6.14 5.65
N HIS A 83 4.18 -5.74 4.70
CA HIS A 83 3.93 -4.62 3.79
C HIS A 83 4.40 -4.96 2.37
N LEU A 84 3.59 -4.57 1.39
CA LEU A 84 3.95 -4.58 -0.02
C LEU A 84 3.62 -3.19 -0.61
N GLY A 85 4.62 -2.32 -0.70
CA GLY A 85 4.38 -0.90 -0.93
C GLY A 85 3.51 -0.31 0.19
N ARG A 86 2.35 0.23 -0.19
CA ARG A 86 1.35 0.76 0.76
C ARG A 86 0.33 -0.27 1.28
N LEU A 87 0.31 -1.45 0.69
CA LEU A 87 -0.52 -2.55 1.18
C LEU A 87 0.03 -3.07 2.50
N VAL A 88 -0.86 -3.32 3.45
CA VAL A 88 -0.54 -3.79 4.80
C VAL A 88 -1.36 -5.04 5.09
N GLY A 89 -0.70 -6.10 5.58
CA GLY A 89 -1.36 -7.34 5.95
C GLY A 89 -0.38 -8.41 6.39
N GLN A 90 -0.72 -9.15 7.43
CA GLN A 90 0.02 -10.31 7.94
C GLN A 90 -0.79 -11.60 7.87
N SER A 91 -2.09 -11.51 7.64
CA SER A 91 -2.95 -12.68 7.52
C SER A 91 -2.49 -13.59 6.37
N PRO A 92 -2.69 -14.92 6.48
CA PRO A 92 -2.28 -15.89 5.45
C PRO A 92 -2.83 -15.54 4.06
N ARG A 93 -4.08 -15.05 3.99
CA ARG A 93 -4.71 -14.60 2.73
C ARG A 93 -3.99 -13.42 2.13
N MET A 94 -3.62 -12.40 2.93
CA MET A 94 -2.88 -11.24 2.42
C MET A 94 -1.46 -11.63 1.98
N GLN A 95 -0.81 -12.56 2.68
CA GLN A 95 0.50 -13.07 2.30
C GLN A 95 0.47 -13.83 0.96
N GLU A 96 -0.59 -14.57 0.68
CA GLU A 96 -0.79 -15.22 -0.62
C GLU A 96 -1.00 -14.18 -1.74
N ILE A 97 -1.78 -13.14 -1.45
CA ILE A 97 -1.96 -12.00 -2.37
C ILE A 97 -0.62 -11.32 -2.64
N PHE A 98 0.19 -11.01 -1.63
CA PHE A 98 1.50 -10.38 -1.82
C PHE A 98 2.40 -11.21 -2.74
N ARG A 99 2.51 -12.53 -2.49
CA ARG A 99 3.27 -13.44 -3.36
C ARG A 99 2.73 -13.46 -4.80
N THR A 100 1.42 -13.40 -4.96
CA THR A 100 0.79 -13.34 -6.28
C THR A 100 1.13 -12.04 -6.98
N LEU A 101 1.02 -10.88 -6.29
CA LEU A 101 1.35 -9.57 -6.85
C LEU A 101 2.82 -9.48 -7.27
N GLU A 102 3.76 -9.96 -6.46
CA GLU A 102 5.19 -10.00 -6.78
C GLU A 102 5.45 -10.83 -8.05
N ARG A 103 4.80 -11.98 -8.19
CA ARG A 103 4.93 -12.87 -9.35
C ARG A 103 4.37 -12.26 -10.64
N ILE A 104 3.25 -11.55 -10.57
CA ILE A 104 2.58 -10.97 -11.75
C ILE A 104 3.02 -9.55 -12.07
N ALA A 105 3.70 -8.85 -11.14
CA ALA A 105 4.16 -7.48 -11.33
C ALA A 105 5.02 -7.30 -12.59
N PRO A 106 5.97 -8.20 -12.94
CA PRO A 106 6.76 -8.08 -14.17
C PRO A 106 5.96 -8.29 -15.46
N SER A 107 4.78 -8.90 -15.38
CA SER A 107 3.94 -9.21 -16.53
C SER A 107 3.20 -7.99 -17.05
N ARG A 108 2.82 -8.03 -18.34
CA ARG A 108 1.91 -7.05 -18.97
C ARG A 108 0.43 -7.49 -18.93
N ALA A 109 0.14 -8.61 -18.27
CA ALA A 109 -1.22 -9.14 -18.19
C ALA A 109 -2.15 -8.15 -17.50
N THR A 110 -3.41 -8.12 -17.96
CA THR A 110 -4.49 -7.40 -17.29
C THR A 110 -4.78 -8.09 -15.95
N VAL A 111 -4.96 -7.30 -14.91
CA VAL A 111 -5.31 -7.80 -13.57
C VAL A 111 -6.70 -7.29 -13.22
N LEU A 112 -7.57 -8.20 -12.80
CA LEU A 112 -8.89 -7.88 -12.28
C LEU A 112 -8.88 -8.03 -10.76
N VAL A 113 -9.01 -6.91 -10.05
CA VAL A 113 -9.04 -6.87 -8.58
C VAL A 113 -10.49 -6.90 -8.11
N LEU A 114 -10.85 -7.96 -7.42
CA LEU A 114 -12.18 -8.19 -6.87
C LEU A 114 -12.17 -7.94 -5.36
N GLY A 115 -13.23 -7.37 -4.83
CA GLY A 115 -13.38 -7.17 -3.39
C GLY A 115 -14.34 -6.05 -3.04
N GLU A 116 -14.85 -6.07 -1.83
CA GLU A 116 -15.78 -5.07 -1.32
C GLU A 116 -15.21 -3.65 -1.36
N SER A 117 -16.08 -2.65 -1.20
CA SER A 117 -15.64 -1.27 -1.07
C SER A 117 -14.73 -1.12 0.16
N GLY A 118 -13.67 -0.32 0.05
CA GLY A 118 -12.72 -0.09 1.16
C GLY A 118 -11.69 -1.19 1.41
N THR A 119 -11.68 -2.31 0.68
CA THR A 119 -10.70 -3.40 0.88
C THR A 119 -9.27 -3.05 0.48
N GLY A 120 -9.05 -1.97 -0.28
CA GLY A 120 -7.73 -1.52 -0.72
C GLY A 120 -7.40 -1.87 -2.19
N LYS A 121 -8.40 -2.00 -3.07
CA LYS A 121 -8.23 -2.35 -4.50
C LYS A 121 -7.26 -1.41 -5.23
N GLU A 122 -7.33 -0.10 -4.98
CA GLU A 122 -6.38 0.86 -5.54
C GLU A 122 -4.95 0.63 -5.07
N LEU A 123 -4.75 0.25 -3.79
CA LEU A 123 -3.41 -0.04 -3.27
C LEU A 123 -2.77 -1.25 -3.96
N VAL A 124 -3.58 -2.25 -4.36
CA VAL A 124 -3.12 -3.38 -5.19
C VAL A 124 -2.64 -2.88 -6.56
N ALA A 125 -3.39 -2.02 -7.21
CA ALA A 125 -3.01 -1.46 -8.51
C ALA A 125 -1.71 -0.64 -8.42
N ARG A 126 -1.56 0.15 -7.36
CA ARG A 126 -0.32 0.91 -7.08
C ARG A 126 0.87 -0.01 -6.81
N ALA A 127 0.70 -1.05 -6.00
CA ALA A 127 1.75 -2.03 -5.75
C ALA A 127 2.19 -2.75 -7.04
N LEU A 128 1.26 -3.13 -7.91
CA LEU A 128 1.57 -3.72 -9.22
C LEU A 128 2.33 -2.76 -10.15
N HIS A 129 2.04 -1.48 -10.07
CA HIS A 129 2.77 -0.45 -10.82
C HIS A 129 4.17 -0.25 -10.28
N GLU A 130 4.31 -0.04 -8.96
CA GLU A 130 5.59 0.22 -8.27
C GLU A 130 6.56 -0.95 -8.37
N LEU A 131 6.06 -2.20 -8.31
CA LEU A 131 6.86 -3.42 -8.47
C LEU A 131 7.12 -3.79 -9.94
N GLY A 132 6.38 -3.17 -10.86
CA GLY A 132 6.43 -3.51 -12.27
C GLY A 132 7.54 -2.79 -13.05
N PRO A 133 7.80 -3.21 -14.30
CA PRO A 133 8.81 -2.58 -15.16
C PRO A 133 8.40 -1.18 -15.63
N ARG A 134 7.16 -0.75 -15.36
CA ARG A 134 6.61 0.57 -15.74
C ARG A 134 6.53 1.56 -14.57
N ARG A 135 7.20 1.29 -13.46
CA ARG A 135 7.16 2.10 -12.24
C ARG A 135 7.58 3.57 -12.44
N GLU A 136 8.42 3.83 -13.43
CA GLU A 136 8.85 5.19 -13.80
C GLU A 136 7.85 5.89 -14.75
N GLY A 137 6.86 5.15 -15.28
CA GLY A 137 5.82 5.68 -16.14
C GLY A 137 4.66 6.27 -15.35
N PRO A 138 3.65 6.84 -16.04
CA PRO A 138 2.49 7.41 -15.38
C PRO A 138 1.60 6.32 -14.74
N PHE A 139 1.09 6.59 -13.53
CA PHE A 139 -0.02 5.86 -12.92
C PHE A 139 -1.28 6.73 -12.99
N VAL A 140 -2.24 6.33 -13.82
CA VAL A 140 -3.49 7.06 -14.01
C VAL A 140 -4.64 6.26 -13.44
N ALA A 141 -5.36 6.82 -12.46
CA ALA A 141 -6.54 6.21 -11.86
C ALA A 141 -7.81 6.90 -12.36
N VAL A 142 -8.84 6.10 -12.63
CA VAL A 142 -10.16 6.55 -13.09
C VAL A 142 -11.23 5.75 -12.32
N SER A 143 -12.16 6.47 -11.67
CA SER A 143 -13.36 5.85 -11.09
C SER A 143 -14.49 5.88 -12.14
N CYS A 144 -14.99 4.70 -12.47
CA CYS A 144 -16.05 4.54 -13.48
C CYS A 144 -17.46 4.83 -12.93
N ALA A 145 -17.65 4.83 -11.61
CA ALA A 145 -18.94 5.12 -10.98
C ALA A 145 -19.16 6.61 -10.68
N ALA A 146 -18.09 7.39 -10.61
CA ALA A 146 -18.17 8.78 -10.16
C ALA A 146 -18.77 9.75 -11.18
N LEU A 147 -18.93 9.31 -12.45
CA LEU A 147 -19.27 10.19 -13.57
C LEU A 147 -20.44 9.65 -14.39
N PRO A 148 -21.31 10.53 -14.95
CA PRO A 148 -22.27 10.15 -15.99
C PRO A 148 -21.57 9.52 -17.19
N GLU A 149 -22.31 8.69 -17.96
CA GLU A 149 -21.78 7.93 -19.11
C GLU A 149 -20.99 8.81 -20.11
N SER A 150 -21.55 9.93 -20.52
CA SER A 150 -20.90 10.83 -21.48
C SER A 150 -19.60 11.44 -20.93
N LEU A 151 -19.52 11.67 -19.62
CA LEU A 151 -18.31 12.20 -18.99
C LEU A 151 -17.25 11.10 -18.80
N ILE A 152 -17.62 9.88 -18.40
CA ILE A 152 -16.66 8.78 -18.28
C ILE A 152 -16.07 8.40 -19.63
N GLU A 153 -16.88 8.38 -20.69
CA GLU A 153 -16.42 8.15 -22.05
C GLU A 153 -15.40 9.21 -22.50
N ASN A 154 -15.72 10.49 -22.25
CA ASN A 154 -14.83 11.61 -22.54
C ASN A 154 -13.54 11.55 -21.71
N GLU A 155 -13.61 11.20 -20.42
CA GLU A 155 -12.40 11.03 -19.61
C GLU A 155 -11.53 9.89 -20.15
N LEU A 156 -12.09 8.72 -20.46
CA LEU A 156 -11.31 7.56 -20.90
C LEU A 156 -10.66 7.77 -22.27
N PHE A 157 -11.41 8.29 -23.26
CA PHE A 157 -10.97 8.32 -24.64
C PHE A 157 -10.61 9.72 -25.15
N GLY A 158 -11.01 10.79 -24.43
CA GLY A 158 -10.80 12.17 -24.89
C GLY A 158 -11.75 12.58 -26.01
N HIS A 159 -11.59 13.81 -26.50
CA HIS A 159 -12.39 14.32 -27.63
C HIS A 159 -11.59 15.24 -28.55
N GLU A 160 -11.99 15.28 -29.79
CA GLU A 160 -11.54 16.29 -30.74
C GLU A 160 -12.33 17.59 -30.59
N ARG A 161 -11.74 18.72 -31.04
CA ARG A 161 -12.44 19.98 -31.09
C ARG A 161 -13.70 19.88 -31.92
N GLY A 162 -14.84 20.34 -31.40
CA GLY A 162 -16.13 20.27 -32.08
C GLY A 162 -16.88 18.94 -31.95
N ALA A 163 -16.39 18.01 -31.13
CA ALA A 163 -17.06 16.70 -30.90
C ALA A 163 -18.47 16.85 -30.31
N TYR A 164 -18.74 17.91 -29.57
CA TYR A 164 -20.04 18.32 -29.03
C TYR A 164 -20.09 19.84 -28.84
N THR A 165 -21.25 20.42 -28.50
CA THR A 165 -21.50 21.89 -28.49
C THR A 165 -20.49 22.68 -27.67
N ASP A 166 -19.96 22.12 -26.56
CA ASP A 166 -19.01 22.80 -25.68
C ASP A 166 -17.55 22.36 -25.87
N ALA A 167 -17.26 21.50 -26.86
CA ALA A 167 -15.92 21.03 -27.17
C ALA A 167 -15.08 22.10 -27.93
N THR A 168 -14.69 23.14 -27.22
CA THR A 168 -13.93 24.27 -27.81
C THR A 168 -12.48 23.93 -28.12
N GLU A 169 -11.89 22.96 -27.36
CA GLU A 169 -10.52 22.49 -27.48
C GLU A 169 -10.47 20.97 -27.54
N ARG A 170 -9.34 20.44 -28.02
CA ARG A 170 -9.06 19.00 -27.97
C ARG A 170 -8.67 18.60 -26.55
N LYS A 171 -9.19 17.45 -26.05
CA LYS A 171 -8.81 16.86 -24.76
C LYS A 171 -8.20 15.48 -24.96
N LEU A 172 -7.04 15.23 -24.32
CA LEU A 172 -6.42 13.91 -24.25
C LEU A 172 -7.20 13.00 -23.31
N GLY A 173 -7.41 11.74 -23.73
CA GLY A 173 -8.01 10.70 -22.90
C GLY A 173 -7.06 10.11 -21.87
N ARG A 174 -7.61 9.43 -20.86
CA ARG A 174 -6.84 8.75 -19.82
C ARG A 174 -5.99 7.61 -20.36
N PHE A 175 -6.43 6.94 -21.42
CA PHE A 175 -5.61 5.94 -22.12
C PHE A 175 -4.34 6.55 -22.71
N GLU A 176 -4.46 7.70 -23.36
CA GLU A 176 -3.31 8.44 -23.90
C GLU A 176 -2.38 8.90 -22.75
N ALA A 177 -2.95 9.48 -21.70
CA ALA A 177 -2.22 9.96 -20.53
C ALA A 177 -1.48 8.85 -19.77
N ALA A 178 -2.00 7.61 -19.81
CA ALA A 178 -1.41 6.44 -19.17
C ALA A 178 -0.38 5.71 -20.05
N SER A 179 -0.13 6.19 -21.30
CA SER A 179 0.78 5.51 -22.22
C SER A 179 2.21 5.44 -21.66
N GLY A 180 2.83 4.27 -21.77
CA GLY A 180 4.11 3.96 -21.12
C GLY A 180 3.99 3.52 -19.65
N GLY A 181 2.80 3.62 -19.05
CA GLY A 181 2.53 3.38 -17.64
C GLY A 181 1.41 2.39 -17.35
N THR A 182 0.63 2.69 -16.32
CA THR A 182 -0.48 1.86 -15.84
C THR A 182 -1.77 2.69 -15.74
N LEU A 183 -2.86 2.14 -16.28
CA LEU A 183 -4.22 2.67 -16.12
C LEU A 183 -4.97 1.79 -15.12
N PHE A 184 -5.43 2.40 -14.05
CA PHE A 184 -6.30 1.78 -13.05
C PHE A 184 -7.75 2.23 -13.29
N LEU A 185 -8.63 1.25 -13.53
CA LEU A 185 -10.05 1.44 -13.74
C LEU A 185 -10.81 0.91 -12.53
N ASP A 186 -11.26 1.80 -11.66
CA ASP A 186 -12.05 1.41 -10.49
C ASP A 186 -13.53 1.33 -10.83
N GLU A 187 -14.23 0.39 -10.19
CA GLU A 187 -15.65 0.15 -10.34
C GLU A 187 -16.07 -0.11 -11.79
N ILE A 188 -15.28 -0.97 -12.48
CA ILE A 188 -15.47 -1.29 -13.91
C ILE A 188 -16.87 -1.84 -14.24
N GLY A 189 -17.54 -2.46 -13.26
CA GLY A 189 -18.90 -2.99 -13.40
C GLY A 189 -19.99 -1.92 -13.56
N GLU A 190 -19.66 -0.64 -13.39
CA GLU A 190 -20.57 0.50 -13.55
C GLU A 190 -20.61 1.06 -14.98
N LEU A 191 -19.72 0.59 -15.86
CA LEU A 191 -19.67 1.08 -17.24
C LEU A 191 -20.93 0.69 -18.04
N SER A 192 -21.43 1.64 -18.83
CA SER A 192 -22.49 1.37 -19.78
C SER A 192 -22.04 0.44 -20.92
N PRO A 193 -22.95 -0.30 -21.57
CA PRO A 193 -22.61 -1.22 -22.67
C PRO A 193 -21.85 -0.57 -23.82
N ASN A 194 -22.09 0.71 -24.10
CA ASN A 194 -21.40 1.46 -25.14
C ASN A 194 -19.92 1.70 -24.77
N VAL A 195 -19.65 2.15 -23.54
CA VAL A 195 -18.28 2.37 -23.04
C VAL A 195 -17.54 1.03 -22.93
N GLN A 196 -18.22 -0.05 -22.50
CA GLN A 196 -17.68 -1.40 -22.48
C GLN A 196 -17.18 -1.85 -23.88
N ALA A 197 -17.93 -1.58 -24.95
CA ALA A 197 -17.52 -1.93 -26.31
C ALA A 197 -16.26 -1.17 -26.76
N LYS A 198 -16.18 0.12 -26.44
CA LYS A 198 -14.97 0.93 -26.74
C LYS A 198 -13.77 0.49 -25.92
N LEU A 199 -13.97 0.16 -24.65
CA LEU A 199 -12.92 -0.36 -23.78
C LEU A 199 -12.38 -1.69 -24.31
N LEU A 200 -13.25 -2.59 -24.77
CA LEU A 200 -12.84 -3.87 -25.36
C LEU A 200 -11.90 -3.65 -26.55
N ARG A 201 -12.26 -2.74 -27.47
CA ARG A 201 -11.40 -2.39 -28.61
C ARG A 201 -10.03 -1.87 -28.15
N ALA A 202 -10.02 -0.94 -27.19
CA ALA A 202 -8.77 -0.41 -26.64
C ALA A 202 -7.86 -1.50 -26.06
N LEU A 203 -8.44 -2.50 -25.38
CA LEU A 203 -7.72 -3.64 -24.80
C LEU A 203 -7.22 -4.65 -25.86
N GLN A 204 -7.95 -4.82 -26.95
CA GLN A 204 -7.63 -5.79 -28.00
C GLN A 204 -6.63 -5.21 -29.01
N GLU A 205 -6.93 -4.03 -29.54
CA GLU A 205 -6.21 -3.40 -30.65
C GLU A 205 -5.05 -2.52 -30.17
N ARG A 206 -5.02 -2.17 -28.87
CA ARG A 206 -4.09 -1.20 -28.27
C ARG A 206 -4.13 0.15 -28.97
N THR A 207 -5.31 0.52 -29.43
CA THR A 207 -5.61 1.81 -30.03
C THR A 207 -6.86 2.38 -29.40
N VAL A 208 -6.94 3.69 -29.35
CA VAL A 208 -8.13 4.44 -28.94
C VAL A 208 -8.48 5.48 -30.00
N GLU A 209 -9.77 5.77 -30.14
CA GLU A 209 -10.28 6.85 -30.96
C GLU A 209 -10.91 7.90 -30.05
N ARG A 210 -10.60 9.18 -30.27
CA ARG A 210 -11.25 10.26 -29.54
C ARG A 210 -12.69 10.45 -30.00
N ILE A 211 -13.52 10.94 -29.11
CA ILE A 211 -14.91 11.29 -29.45
C ILE A 211 -14.89 12.37 -30.55
N GLY A 212 -15.64 12.15 -31.63
CA GLY A 212 -15.66 13.05 -32.79
C GLY A 212 -14.47 12.90 -33.74
N GLY A 213 -13.49 12.05 -33.43
CA GLY A 213 -12.37 11.71 -34.30
C GLY A 213 -12.52 10.31 -34.91
N THR A 214 -11.74 10.06 -35.97
CA THR A 214 -11.67 8.75 -36.66
C THR A 214 -10.24 8.21 -36.72
N GLU A 215 -9.28 8.95 -36.17
CA GLU A 215 -7.87 8.57 -36.20
C GLU A 215 -7.55 7.60 -35.04
N PRO A 216 -7.06 6.37 -35.31
CA PRO A 216 -6.67 5.43 -34.28
C PRO A 216 -5.33 5.85 -33.66
N ILE A 217 -5.31 6.07 -32.35
CA ILE A 217 -4.14 6.46 -31.56
C ILE A 217 -3.61 5.24 -30.85
N ARG A 218 -2.36 4.86 -31.10
CA ARG A 218 -1.70 3.76 -30.41
C ARG A 218 -1.40 4.10 -28.95
N VAL A 219 -1.75 3.18 -28.04
CA VAL A 219 -1.49 3.31 -26.60
C VAL A 219 -0.80 2.05 -26.08
N ASP A 220 0.28 2.22 -25.33
CA ASP A 220 0.97 1.12 -24.66
C ASP A 220 0.74 1.21 -23.15
N VAL A 221 -0.35 0.65 -22.68
CA VAL A 221 -0.82 0.80 -21.30
C VAL A 221 -0.98 -0.59 -20.65
N ARG A 222 -0.49 -0.73 -19.40
CA ARG A 222 -0.89 -1.85 -18.54
C ARG A 222 -2.21 -1.50 -17.88
N VAL A 223 -3.22 -2.37 -18.01
CA VAL A 223 -4.53 -2.14 -17.40
C VAL A 223 -4.68 -2.98 -16.13
N VAL A 224 -5.11 -2.34 -15.06
CA VAL A 224 -5.59 -2.96 -13.82
C VAL A 224 -7.04 -2.49 -13.63
N ALA A 225 -7.97 -3.41 -13.59
CA ALA A 225 -9.39 -3.13 -13.36
C ALA A 225 -9.81 -3.58 -11.96
N ALA A 226 -10.76 -2.89 -11.35
CA ALA A 226 -11.29 -3.24 -10.05
C ALA A 226 -12.82 -3.16 -10.03
N THR A 227 -13.45 -4.00 -9.22
CA THR A 227 -14.90 -3.97 -8.99
C THR A 227 -15.26 -4.61 -7.66
N ASN A 228 -16.38 -4.18 -7.09
CA ASN A 228 -17.06 -4.85 -5.98
C ASN A 228 -18.25 -5.70 -6.45
N ARG A 229 -18.62 -5.63 -7.74
CA ARG A 229 -19.71 -6.41 -8.33
C ARG A 229 -19.24 -7.80 -8.74
N ASP A 230 -20.16 -8.74 -8.69
CA ASP A 230 -20.00 -10.07 -9.28
C ASP A 230 -20.21 -9.95 -10.80
N LEU A 231 -19.12 -9.82 -11.56
CA LEU A 231 -19.19 -9.64 -13.00
C LEU A 231 -19.78 -10.85 -13.73
N GLU A 232 -19.68 -12.07 -13.20
CA GLU A 232 -20.31 -13.25 -13.80
C GLU A 232 -21.83 -13.13 -13.76
N ARG A 233 -22.39 -12.66 -12.64
CA ARG A 233 -23.81 -12.35 -12.52
C ARG A 233 -24.23 -11.18 -13.41
N GLU A 234 -23.39 -10.15 -13.55
CA GLU A 234 -23.66 -9.03 -14.46
C GLU A 234 -23.67 -9.47 -15.93
N VAL A 235 -22.79 -10.39 -16.33
CA VAL A 235 -22.77 -11.03 -17.65
C VAL A 235 -24.04 -11.85 -17.85
N ALA A 236 -24.42 -12.72 -16.92
CA ALA A 236 -25.63 -13.53 -17.00
C ALA A 236 -26.91 -12.67 -17.10
N ALA A 237 -26.91 -11.49 -16.50
CA ALA A 237 -28.01 -10.51 -16.56
C ALA A 237 -27.97 -9.59 -17.79
N GLY A 238 -26.97 -9.72 -18.67
CA GLY A 238 -26.82 -8.91 -19.88
C GLY A 238 -26.37 -7.45 -19.63
N ARG A 239 -25.94 -7.11 -18.42
CA ARG A 239 -25.46 -5.77 -18.06
C ARG A 239 -23.96 -5.58 -18.28
N PHE A 240 -23.20 -6.67 -18.33
CA PHE A 240 -21.79 -6.66 -18.67
C PHE A 240 -21.51 -7.58 -19.84
N ARG A 241 -20.64 -7.16 -20.75
CA ARG A 241 -20.31 -7.95 -21.95
C ARG A 241 -19.39 -9.11 -21.59
N GLU A 242 -19.72 -10.29 -22.07
CA GLU A 242 -18.94 -11.51 -21.84
C GLU A 242 -17.51 -11.43 -22.42
N ASP A 243 -17.38 -10.87 -23.63
CA ASP A 243 -16.09 -10.69 -24.30
C ASP A 243 -15.15 -9.76 -23.54
N LEU A 244 -15.68 -8.69 -22.96
CA LEU A 244 -14.92 -7.78 -22.09
C LEU A 244 -14.53 -8.46 -20.77
N PHE A 245 -15.45 -9.21 -20.16
CA PHE A 245 -15.16 -9.97 -18.94
C PHE A 245 -13.95 -10.87 -19.10
N TYR A 246 -13.92 -11.72 -20.13
CA TYR A 246 -12.76 -12.61 -20.35
C TYR A 246 -11.47 -11.84 -20.69
N ARG A 247 -11.56 -10.66 -21.29
CA ARG A 247 -10.39 -9.83 -21.57
C ARG A 247 -9.81 -9.14 -20.33
N LEU A 248 -10.65 -8.84 -19.34
CA LEU A 248 -10.25 -8.28 -18.04
C LEU A 248 -9.82 -9.35 -17.05
N ASN A 249 -10.52 -10.48 -17.01
CA ASN A 249 -10.31 -11.57 -16.05
C ASN A 249 -9.17 -12.52 -16.46
N VAL A 250 -8.00 -11.93 -16.80
CA VAL A 250 -6.79 -12.72 -17.15
C VAL A 250 -6.09 -13.19 -15.87
N VAL A 251 -5.92 -12.30 -14.90
CA VAL A 251 -5.39 -12.63 -13.58
C VAL A 251 -6.31 -12.04 -12.52
N PRO A 252 -7.22 -12.83 -11.95
CA PRO A 252 -8.07 -12.39 -10.85
C PRO A 252 -7.27 -12.31 -9.54
N VAL A 253 -7.49 -11.22 -8.78
CA VAL A 253 -6.97 -11.03 -7.42
C VAL A 253 -8.15 -10.69 -6.51
N LEU A 254 -8.52 -11.60 -5.62
CA LEU A 254 -9.62 -11.41 -4.68
C LEU A 254 -9.08 -10.87 -3.35
N LEU A 255 -9.48 -9.65 -3.00
CA LEU A 255 -9.15 -9.04 -1.71
C LEU A 255 -10.19 -9.42 -0.65
N PRO A 256 -9.77 -10.04 0.46
CA PRO A 256 -10.68 -10.37 1.54
C PRO A 256 -11.17 -9.09 2.25
N PRO A 257 -12.44 -9.04 2.67
CA PRO A 257 -12.92 -7.98 3.55
C PRO A 257 -12.23 -8.06 4.92
N LEU A 258 -12.26 -6.98 5.67
CA LEU A 258 -11.52 -6.88 6.95
C LEU A 258 -11.97 -7.92 7.98
N ARG A 259 -13.26 -8.30 7.98
CA ARG A 259 -13.83 -9.35 8.84
C ARG A 259 -13.20 -10.74 8.63
N GLU A 260 -12.63 -11.00 7.45
CA GLU A 260 -11.95 -12.24 7.11
C GLU A 260 -10.43 -12.21 7.34
N ARG A 261 -9.90 -11.03 7.79
CA ARG A 261 -8.48 -10.80 8.10
C ARG A 261 -8.31 -10.01 9.40
N ARG A 262 -8.98 -10.43 10.45
CA ARG A 262 -9.01 -9.73 11.75
C ARG A 262 -7.61 -9.53 12.35
N GLU A 263 -6.70 -10.45 12.07
CA GLU A 263 -5.28 -10.38 12.47
C GLU A 263 -4.59 -9.12 11.93
N ASP A 264 -5.10 -8.54 10.83
CA ASP A 264 -4.54 -7.34 10.22
C ASP A 264 -5.04 -6.04 10.85
N ILE A 265 -6.09 -6.08 11.68
CA ILE A 265 -6.74 -4.87 12.26
C ILE A 265 -5.73 -4.02 13.01
N ARG A 266 -4.96 -4.65 13.92
CA ARG A 266 -3.95 -3.95 14.70
C ARG A 266 -2.90 -3.31 13.80
N LEU A 267 -2.36 -4.06 12.86
CA LEU A 267 -1.32 -3.62 11.94
C LEU A 267 -1.80 -2.47 11.05
N LEU A 268 -3.04 -2.55 10.55
CA LEU A 268 -3.68 -1.49 9.77
C LEU A 268 -3.86 -0.21 10.59
N ALA A 269 -4.33 -0.34 11.82
CA ALA A 269 -4.52 0.81 12.72
C ALA A 269 -3.18 1.49 13.06
N GLU A 270 -2.13 0.72 13.35
CA GLU A 270 -0.78 1.23 13.58
C GLU A 270 -0.22 1.94 12.33
N ALA A 271 -0.42 1.36 11.14
CA ALA A 271 0.00 1.96 9.87
C ALA A 271 -0.74 3.27 9.55
N HIS A 272 -2.04 3.35 9.88
CA HIS A 272 -2.81 4.60 9.73
C HIS A 272 -2.31 5.69 10.67
N LEU A 273 -2.03 5.37 11.93
CA LEU A 273 -1.46 6.33 12.89
C LEU A 273 -0.09 6.84 12.45
N ALA A 274 0.77 5.96 11.93
CA ALA A 274 2.08 6.36 11.42
C ALA A 274 1.94 7.36 10.27
N ARG A 275 1.05 7.10 9.32
CA ARG A 275 0.77 8.00 8.18
C ARG A 275 0.19 9.35 8.60
N ALA A 276 -0.77 9.35 9.55
CA ALA A 276 -1.34 10.58 10.10
C ALA A 276 -0.25 11.45 10.75
N LYS A 277 0.65 10.81 11.50
CA LYS A 277 1.82 11.50 12.10
C LYS A 277 2.76 12.08 11.05
N GLU A 278 3.08 11.34 9.99
CA GLU A 278 3.90 11.81 8.87
C GLU A 278 3.24 13.00 8.15
N ALA A 279 1.91 13.00 8.03
CA ALA A 279 1.13 14.11 7.48
C ALA A 279 1.05 15.33 8.41
N GLY A 280 1.64 15.28 9.61
CA GLY A 280 1.64 16.37 10.59
C GLY A 280 0.32 16.51 11.36
N GLU A 281 -0.56 15.51 11.32
CA GLU A 281 -1.80 15.50 12.08
C GLU A 281 -1.51 15.35 13.58
N ARG A 282 -2.23 16.11 14.41
CA ARG A 282 -2.14 16.00 15.86
C ARG A 282 -2.98 14.81 16.33
N GLY A 283 -2.34 13.80 16.88
CA GLY A 283 -3.00 12.59 17.37
C GLY A 283 -2.14 11.81 18.36
N PRO A 284 -2.67 10.72 18.94
CA PRO A 284 -1.92 9.85 19.85
C PRO A 284 -0.73 9.22 19.12
N ALA A 285 0.40 9.13 19.80
CA ALA A 285 1.63 8.56 19.25
C ALA A 285 1.56 7.02 19.08
N ARG A 286 0.69 6.35 19.83
CA ARG A 286 0.50 4.87 19.85
C ARG A 286 -0.92 4.51 20.24
N LEU A 287 -1.40 3.37 19.74
CA LEU A 287 -2.61 2.72 20.25
C LEU A 287 -2.33 2.08 21.61
N THR A 288 -3.19 2.38 22.58
CA THR A 288 -3.22 1.63 23.83
C THR A 288 -3.91 0.28 23.62
N SER A 289 -3.61 -0.71 24.47
CA SER A 289 -4.30 -2.01 24.44
C SER A 289 -5.82 -1.85 24.58
N THR A 290 -6.27 -0.90 25.40
CA THR A 290 -7.67 -0.58 25.60
C THR A 290 -8.32 0.01 24.34
N ALA A 291 -7.61 0.91 23.62
CA ALA A 291 -8.11 1.49 22.36
C ALA A 291 -8.19 0.43 21.25
N LEU A 292 -7.22 -0.49 21.19
CA LEU A 292 -7.24 -1.59 20.24
C LEU A 292 -8.41 -2.53 20.51
N ALA A 293 -8.61 -2.95 21.75
CA ALA A 293 -9.74 -3.81 22.13
C ALA A 293 -11.11 -3.14 21.87
N ALA A 294 -11.21 -1.81 22.03
CA ALA A 294 -12.39 -1.06 21.67
C ALA A 294 -12.64 -1.03 20.16
N LEU A 295 -11.57 -0.85 19.36
CA LEU A 295 -11.64 -0.86 17.90
C LEU A 295 -12.07 -2.24 17.38
N GLU A 296 -11.46 -3.31 17.88
CA GLU A 296 -11.81 -4.68 17.50
C GLU A 296 -13.28 -4.99 17.81
N ARG A 297 -13.77 -4.62 18.99
CA ARG A 297 -15.19 -4.79 19.37
C ARG A 297 -16.13 -3.99 18.46
N TYR A 298 -15.81 -2.72 18.19
CA TYR A 298 -16.61 -1.87 17.30
C TYR A 298 -16.70 -2.45 15.88
N LEU A 299 -15.60 -3.01 15.38
CA LEU A 299 -15.58 -3.66 14.07
C LEU A 299 -16.37 -4.97 14.08
N ASP A 300 -16.36 -5.75 15.16
CA ASP A 300 -17.18 -6.96 15.32
C ASP A 300 -18.68 -6.63 15.31
N ASP A 301 -19.09 -5.56 15.99
CA ASP A 301 -20.47 -5.09 15.98
C ASP A 301 -20.89 -4.63 14.57
N LEU A 302 -20.01 -3.91 13.85
CA LEU A 302 -20.26 -3.51 12.46
C LEU A 302 -20.35 -4.72 11.52
N PHE A 303 -19.47 -5.71 11.66
CA PHE A 303 -19.49 -6.91 10.82
C PHE A 303 -20.76 -7.74 11.03
N SER A 304 -21.26 -7.83 12.27
CA SER A 304 -22.52 -8.51 12.57
C SER A 304 -23.75 -7.86 11.94
N ILE A 305 -23.71 -6.54 11.70
CA ILE A 305 -24.80 -5.81 11.01
C ILE A 305 -24.75 -6.02 9.50
N VAL A 306 -23.56 -6.18 8.92
CA VAL A 306 -23.36 -6.37 7.47
C VAL A 306 -23.71 -7.79 7.03
N ASP A 307 -23.52 -8.77 7.92
CA ASP A 307 -23.76 -10.20 7.65
C ASP A 307 -25.21 -10.63 7.98
N ALA A 308 -26.07 -9.76 8.54
CA ALA A 308 -27.49 -9.96 8.85
C ALA A 308 -28.40 -9.44 7.72
#